data_06fb182d6cc17a5f0f8bece07d5f835c
#
_entry.id   06fb182d6cc17a5f0f8bece07d5f835c
#
_cell.length_a   1.000
_cell.length_b   1.000
_cell.length_c   1.000
_cell.angle_alpha   90.00
_cell.angle_beta   90.00
_cell.angle_gamma   90.00
#
_symmetry.space_group_name_H-M   'P 1'
#
loop_
_entity.id
_entity.type
_entity.pdbx_description
1 polymer ?
#
loop_
_entity_poly.entity_id
_entity_poly.type
_entity_poly.pdbx_seq_one_letter_code
_entity_poly.pdbx_strand_id
1 'polypeptide(L)'
;MKSMNTRYLNRSEKQQRVASYIEENTSMDDRIYTHRQNGTIYLYSERLASTKFFFIPAVTDDRVIIDEFKKSIQENPPIYIVFDTEWDYGKRTDSFIKDYIKVNYHLEKQIDTAMIYRKGGE
;
A
#
# COMPACT_ATOMS: atom_id res chain seq x y z
N MET A 1 26.46 8.07 20.13
CA MET A 1 25.95 7.30 19.71
C MET A 1 24.76 7.50 19.41
N LYS A 2 24.33 7.43 18.71
CA LYS A 2 23.22 7.61 18.52
C LYS A 2 22.36 6.88 19.11
N SER A 3 21.42 7.38 19.43
CA SER A 3 20.47 6.55 20.01
C SER A 3 19.84 5.65 18.98
N MET A 4 19.96 4.40 19.23
CA MET A 4 19.33 3.45 18.34
C MET A 4 17.83 3.47 18.49
N ASN A 5 17.35 3.88 19.65
CA ASN A 5 15.93 3.81 19.92
C ASN A 5 15.10 4.77 19.11
N THR A 6 15.71 5.83 18.63
CA THR A 6 14.99 6.85 17.90
C THR A 6 15.28 6.79 16.41
N ARG A 7 15.99 5.75 15.99
CA ARG A 7 16.36 5.64 14.61
C ARG A 7 15.20 5.08 13.79
N TYR A 8 14.89 5.77 12.73
CA TYR A 8 13.89 5.27 11.79
C TYR A 8 14.57 4.43 10.73
N LEU A 9 13.82 3.48 10.20
CA LEU A 9 14.33 2.65 9.11
C LEU A 9 14.53 3.51 7.89
N ASN A 10 15.58 3.23 7.11
CA ASN A 10 15.70 3.88 5.83
C ASN A 10 14.66 3.27 4.89
N ARG A 11 14.45 3.89 3.74
CA ARG A 11 13.39 3.49 2.83
C ARG A 11 13.53 2.02 2.40
N SER A 12 14.74 1.61 2.08
CA SER A 12 14.95 0.24 1.61
C SER A 12 14.65 -0.78 2.69
N GLU A 13 15.09 -0.51 3.91
CA GLU A 13 14.81 -1.42 5.03
C GLU A 13 13.33 -1.52 5.31
N LYS A 14 12.64 -0.40 5.27
CA LYS A 14 11.21 -0.37 5.52
C LYS A 14 10.48 -1.20 4.46
N GLN A 15 10.80 -0.98 3.20
CA GLN A 15 10.15 -1.69 2.12
C GLN A 15 10.41 -3.19 2.18
N GLN A 16 11.63 -3.59 2.54
CA GLN A 16 11.94 -5.00 2.68
C GLN A 16 11.18 -5.65 3.83
N ARG A 17 11.04 -4.95 4.94
CA ARG A 17 10.28 -5.48 6.07
C ARG A 17 8.80 -5.61 5.76
N VAL A 18 8.25 -4.61 5.08
CA VAL A 18 6.86 -4.67 4.65
C VAL A 18 6.66 -5.85 3.71
N ALA A 19 7.54 -6.00 2.75
CA ALA A 19 7.45 -7.09 1.78
C ALA A 19 7.55 -8.45 2.44
N SER A 20 8.45 -8.60 3.40
CA SER A 20 8.61 -9.87 4.13
C SER A 20 7.34 -10.20 4.91
N TYR A 21 6.77 -9.20 5.57
CA TYR A 21 5.54 -9.42 6.32
C TYR A 21 4.42 -9.90 5.39
N ILE A 22 4.29 -9.25 4.23
CA ILE A 22 3.26 -9.63 3.27
C ILE A 22 3.50 -11.04 2.76
N GLU A 23 4.72 -11.36 2.39
CA GLU A 23 5.03 -12.68 1.86
C GLU A 23 4.71 -13.76 2.87
N GLU A 24 5.03 -13.52 4.14
CA GLU A 24 4.82 -14.51 5.19
C GLU A 24 3.35 -14.71 5.54
N ASN A 25 2.50 -13.76 5.19
CA ASN A 25 1.10 -13.79 5.59
C ASN A 25 0.13 -13.92 4.42
N THR A 26 0.64 -14.25 3.23
CA THR A 26 -0.19 -14.44 2.04
C THR A 26 0.31 -15.65 1.26
N SER A 27 -0.49 -16.09 0.29
CA SER A 27 -0.07 -17.13 -0.64
C SER A 27 0.32 -16.46 -1.96
N MET A 28 0.97 -17.22 -2.84
CA MET A 28 1.45 -16.69 -4.12
C MET A 28 0.33 -16.12 -4.99
N ASP A 29 -0.89 -16.62 -4.82
CA ASP A 29 -2.01 -16.18 -5.64
C ASP A 29 -2.67 -14.92 -5.11
N ASP A 30 -2.32 -14.49 -3.91
CA ASP A 30 -2.91 -13.27 -3.35
C ASP A 30 -2.34 -12.04 -4.03
N ARG A 31 -3.21 -11.05 -4.23
CA ARG A 31 -2.83 -9.78 -4.86
C ARG A 31 -2.84 -8.68 -3.84
N ILE A 32 -1.99 -7.69 -4.03
CA ILE A 32 -1.84 -6.57 -3.09
C ILE A 32 -1.86 -5.26 -3.84
N TYR A 33 -1.98 -4.16 -3.10
CA TYR A 33 -1.82 -2.82 -3.63
C TYR A 33 -0.98 -2.00 -2.66
N THR A 34 0.05 -1.34 -3.17
CA THR A 34 0.87 -0.44 -2.36
C THR A 34 0.72 0.96 -2.94
N HIS A 35 0.18 1.85 -2.13
CA HIS A 35 -0.16 3.20 -2.62
C HIS A 35 1.09 4.05 -2.76
N ARG A 36 1.31 4.56 -3.96
CA ARG A 36 2.39 5.50 -4.30
C ARG A 36 3.80 4.96 -4.14
N GLN A 37 3.94 3.68 -3.89
CA GLN A 37 5.28 3.11 -3.83
C GLN A 37 5.53 2.37 -5.12
N ASN A 38 6.61 2.70 -5.79
CA ASN A 38 6.92 2.27 -7.13
C ASN A 38 7.06 0.77 -7.23
N GLY A 39 6.91 -0.09 -7.38
CA GLY A 39 6.99 -1.52 -7.54
C GLY A 39 7.90 -2.28 -6.59
N THR A 40 8.59 -1.58 -5.70
CA THR A 40 9.59 -2.23 -4.86
C THR A 40 8.99 -3.31 -3.95
N ILE A 41 7.88 -3.01 -3.30
CA ILE A 41 7.24 -3.97 -2.41
C ILE A 41 6.69 -5.15 -3.20
N TYR A 42 6.13 -4.89 -4.38
CA TYR A 42 5.67 -6.00 -5.24
C TYR A 42 6.82 -6.93 -5.57
N LEU A 43 7.95 -6.36 -5.94
CA LEU A 43 9.10 -7.15 -6.32
C LEU A 43 9.62 -7.98 -5.16
N TYR A 44 9.85 -7.37 -4.02
CA TYR A 44 10.40 -8.06 -2.86
C TYR A 44 9.43 -9.09 -2.26
N SER A 45 8.14 -8.81 -2.27
CA SER A 45 7.17 -9.76 -1.72
C SER A 45 6.81 -10.86 -2.70
N GLU A 46 7.16 -10.68 -3.98
CA GLU A 46 6.80 -11.61 -5.04
C GLU A 46 5.28 -11.78 -5.13
N ARG A 47 4.56 -10.68 -4.89
CA ARG A 47 3.11 -10.65 -5.06
C ARG A 47 2.76 -9.65 -6.13
N LEU A 48 1.72 -9.96 -6.89
CA LEU A 48 1.30 -9.11 -8.01
C LEU A 48 0.28 -8.07 -7.55
N ALA A 49 0.20 -7.00 -8.30
CA ALA A 49 -0.78 -5.96 -8.04
C ALA A 49 -2.18 -6.46 -8.37
N SER A 50 -3.17 -6.03 -7.59
CA SER A 50 -4.55 -6.42 -7.82
C SER A 50 -5.13 -5.71 -9.05
N THR A 51 -4.53 -4.60 -9.46
CA THR A 51 -5.00 -3.83 -10.61
C THR A 51 -3.82 -3.48 -11.49
N LYS A 52 -4.12 -2.93 -12.67
CA LYS A 52 -3.06 -2.44 -13.54
C LYS A 52 -2.42 -1.16 -13.00
N PHE A 53 -3.00 -0.57 -11.99
CA PHE A 53 -2.50 0.68 -11.40
C PHE A 53 -1.58 0.37 -10.24
N PHE A 54 -0.48 -0.30 -10.51
CA PHE A 54 0.46 -0.60 -9.43
C PHE A 54 1.20 0.66 -8.96
N PHE A 55 1.09 1.76 -9.70
CA PHE A 55 1.75 3.01 -9.33
C PHE A 55 0.91 4.19 -9.80
N ILE A 56 0.54 5.06 -8.87
CA ILE A 56 -0.20 6.29 -9.17
C ILE A 56 0.74 7.46 -8.90
N PRO A 57 1.07 8.26 -9.92
CA PRO A 57 1.93 9.43 -9.68
C PRO A 57 1.29 10.42 -8.73
N ALA A 58 2.13 11.01 -7.89
CA ALA A 58 1.64 11.95 -6.87
C ALA A 58 0.92 13.15 -7.46
N VAL A 59 1.28 13.52 -8.68
CA VAL A 59 0.78 14.76 -9.28
C VAL A 59 -0.35 14.54 -10.29
N THR A 60 -0.85 13.31 -10.41
CA THR A 60 -1.88 13.10 -11.42
C THR A 60 -3.21 13.72 -11.00
N ASP A 61 -3.82 14.45 -11.92
CA ASP A 61 -5.16 14.97 -11.76
C ASP A 61 -6.06 14.53 -12.89
N ASP A 62 -5.62 13.57 -13.68
CA ASP A 62 -6.41 13.08 -14.80
C ASP A 62 -7.61 12.30 -14.26
N ARG A 63 -8.79 12.87 -14.46
CA ARG A 63 -10.02 12.28 -13.92
C ARG A 63 -10.31 10.91 -14.49
N VAL A 64 -9.99 10.70 -15.74
CA VAL A 64 -10.23 9.39 -16.36
C VAL A 64 -9.37 8.35 -15.68
N ILE A 65 -8.11 8.65 -15.44
CA ILE A 65 -7.21 7.73 -14.76
C ILE A 65 -7.67 7.48 -13.33
N ILE A 66 -8.07 8.54 -12.63
CA ILE A 66 -8.54 8.41 -11.24
C ILE A 66 -9.80 7.55 -11.19
N ASP A 67 -10.74 7.79 -12.09
CA ASP A 67 -11.98 7.02 -12.10
C ASP A 67 -11.75 5.56 -12.45
N GLU A 68 -10.85 5.31 -13.40
CA GLU A 68 -10.50 3.93 -13.76
C GLU A 68 -9.81 3.22 -12.60
N PHE A 69 -8.96 3.93 -11.87
CA PHE A 69 -8.30 3.35 -10.70
C PHE A 69 -9.33 2.97 -9.64
N LYS A 70 -10.26 3.88 -9.35
CA LYS A 70 -11.30 3.61 -8.36
C LYS A 70 -12.09 2.37 -8.72
N LYS A 71 -12.52 2.31 -9.97
CA LYS A 71 -13.30 1.17 -10.45
C LYS A 71 -12.49 -0.12 -10.37
N SER A 72 -11.25 -0.06 -10.79
CA SER A 72 -10.40 -1.23 -10.85
C SER A 72 -10.14 -1.83 -9.48
N ILE A 73 -9.84 -1.00 -8.48
CA ILE A 73 -9.55 -1.52 -7.15
C ILE A 73 -10.81 -2.04 -6.47
N GLN A 74 -11.97 -1.45 -6.78
CA GLN A 74 -13.24 -1.92 -6.24
C GLN A 74 -13.65 -3.25 -6.85
N GLU A 75 -13.33 -3.47 -8.11
CA GLU A 75 -13.65 -4.73 -8.78
C GLU A 75 -12.65 -5.83 -8.47
N ASN A 76 -11.43 -5.46 -8.11
CA ASN A 76 -10.36 -6.41 -7.83
C ASN A 76 -9.70 -6.05 -6.49
N PRO A 77 -10.44 -6.25 -5.39
CA PRO A 77 -9.90 -5.81 -4.09
C PRO A 77 -8.70 -6.64 -3.68
N PRO A 78 -7.60 -5.99 -3.33
CA PRO A 78 -6.40 -6.71 -2.88
C PRO A 78 -6.59 -7.26 -1.48
N ILE A 79 -5.82 -8.29 -1.15
CA ILE A 79 -5.87 -8.85 0.21
C ILE A 79 -5.22 -7.90 1.22
N TYR A 80 -4.18 -7.19 0.79
CA TYR A 80 -3.50 -6.19 1.60
C TYR A 80 -3.39 -4.89 0.84
N ILE A 81 -3.55 -3.77 1.55
CA ILE A 81 -3.21 -2.44 1.05
C ILE A 81 -2.15 -1.87 1.97
N VAL A 82 -1.05 -1.41 1.40
CA VAL A 82 -0.01 -0.71 2.14
C VAL A 82 -0.16 0.77 1.88
N PHE A 83 -0.36 1.54 2.94
CA PHE A 83 -0.42 2.99 2.86
C PHE A 83 0.65 3.56 3.78
N ASP A 84 1.65 4.18 3.20
CA ASP A 84 2.72 4.79 3.97
C ASP A 84 2.37 6.25 4.17
N THR A 85 2.26 6.67 5.42
CA THR A 85 1.85 8.04 5.72
C THR A 85 2.85 9.07 5.21
N GLU A 86 4.08 8.66 4.99
CA GLU A 86 5.09 9.49 4.36
C GLU A 86 4.70 9.92 2.95
N TRP A 87 3.86 9.14 2.30
CA TRP A 87 3.47 9.34 0.90
C TRP A 87 2.05 9.88 0.76
N ASP A 88 1.49 10.41 1.84
CA ASP A 88 0.18 11.04 1.79
C ASP A 88 0.37 12.49 1.38
N TYR A 89 0.01 12.81 0.16
CA TYR A 89 0.15 14.15 -0.39
C TYR A 89 -1.15 14.93 -0.38
N GLY A 90 -2.21 14.37 0.19
CA GLY A 90 -3.50 15.05 0.24
C GLY A 90 -4.18 15.17 -1.10
N LYS A 91 -3.82 14.34 -2.06
CA LYS A 91 -4.44 14.36 -3.37
C LYS A 91 -5.72 13.52 -3.37
N ARG A 92 -6.49 13.62 -4.46
CA ARG A 92 -7.76 12.89 -4.57
C ARG A 92 -7.58 11.39 -4.43
N THR A 93 -6.51 10.85 -5.01
CA THR A 93 -6.26 9.42 -4.91
C THR A 93 -5.93 9.01 -3.49
N ASP A 94 -5.23 9.88 -2.75
CA ASP A 94 -4.92 9.59 -1.34
C ASP A 94 -6.19 9.57 -0.50
N SER A 95 -7.05 10.56 -0.71
CA SER A 95 -8.31 10.63 0.03
C SER A 95 -9.21 9.45 -0.29
N PHE A 96 -9.29 9.09 -1.56
CA PHE A 96 -10.09 7.94 -1.96
C PHE A 96 -9.59 6.66 -1.30
N ILE A 97 -8.28 6.42 -1.35
CA ILE A 97 -7.72 5.19 -0.81
C ILE A 97 -7.92 5.13 0.71
N LYS A 98 -7.76 6.26 1.40
CA LYS A 98 -7.98 6.27 2.85
C LYS A 98 -9.43 5.95 3.19
N ASP A 99 -10.38 6.49 2.44
CA ASP A 99 -11.79 6.20 2.67
C ASP A 99 -12.12 4.75 2.34
N TYR A 100 -11.55 4.25 1.25
CA TYR A 100 -11.77 2.87 0.83
C TYR A 100 -11.24 1.89 1.88
N ILE A 101 -10.07 2.16 2.43
CA ILE A 101 -9.48 1.37 3.49
C ILE A 101 -10.38 1.38 4.73
N LYS A 102 -10.85 2.55 5.10
CA LYS A 102 -11.64 2.72 6.32
C LYS A 102 -12.91 1.86 6.30
N VAL A 103 -13.50 1.71 5.13
CA VAL A 103 -14.75 0.96 5.00
C VAL A 103 -14.52 -0.54 4.83
N ASN A 104 -13.47 -0.93 4.15
CA ASN A 104 -13.32 -2.30 3.67
C ASN A 104 -12.16 -3.07 4.27
N TYR A 105 -11.30 -2.41 5.03
CA TYR A 105 -10.06 -3.00 5.53
C TYR A 105 -9.88 -2.68 7.00
N HIS A 106 -8.97 -3.40 7.65
CA HIS A 106 -8.58 -3.09 9.02
C HIS A 106 -7.07 -3.09 9.13
N LEU A 107 -6.53 -2.27 10.02
CA LEU A 107 -5.10 -2.20 10.24
C LEU A 107 -4.63 -3.48 10.91
N GLU A 108 -3.67 -4.14 10.30
CA GLU A 108 -3.14 -5.38 10.85
C GLU A 108 -1.72 -5.21 11.37
N LYS A 109 -0.91 -4.38 10.72
CA LYS A 109 0.49 -4.23 11.09
C LYS A 109 0.98 -2.85 10.70
N GLN A 110 1.82 -2.27 11.54
CA GLN A 110 2.50 -1.03 11.21
C GLN A 110 4.00 -1.26 11.29
N ILE A 111 4.70 -0.85 10.24
CA ILE A 111 6.16 -0.91 10.20
C ILE A 111 6.65 0.49 9.90
N ASP A 112 7.22 1.17 10.90
CA ASP A 112 7.60 2.56 10.79
C ASP A 112 6.37 3.37 10.34
N THR A 113 6.43 4.10 9.25
CA THR A 113 5.29 4.88 8.75
C THR A 113 4.39 4.08 7.82
N ALA A 114 4.74 2.86 7.51
CA ALA A 114 3.96 2.02 6.60
C ALA A 114 2.86 1.30 7.36
N MET A 115 1.62 1.55 6.95
CA MET A 115 0.43 0.93 7.54
C MET A 115 -0.03 -0.18 6.63
N ILE A 116 -0.15 -1.38 7.16
CA ILE A 116 -0.54 -2.55 6.38
C ILE A 116 -1.95 -2.95 6.78
N TYR A 117 -2.87 -2.81 5.85
CA TYR A 117 -4.29 -3.07 6.09
C TYR A 117 -4.71 -4.35 5.40
N ARG A 118 -5.44 -5.19 6.11
CA ARG A 118 -5.96 -6.43 5.56
C ARG A 118 -7.43 -6.30 5.20
N LYS A 119 -7.80 -6.92 4.09
CA LYS A 119 -9.17 -6.91 3.63
C LYS A 119 -10.09 -7.61 4.64
N GLY A 120 -11.27 -7.08 4.79
CA GLY A 120 -12.22 -7.63 5.73
C GLY A 120 -12.45 -6.66 6.86
N GLY A 121 -13.68 -6.49 7.22
CA GLY A 121 -14.03 -5.47 8.16
C GLY A 121 -14.23 -5.96 9.57
N GLU A 122 -13.89 -7.18 9.77
CA GLU A 122 -14.23 -7.67 11.08
C GLU A 122 -13.40 -7.09 12.15
#